data_805c6dbe72b4bbec825b2176089c7f49
#
_entry.id   805c6dbe72b4bbec825b2176089c7f49
#
_cell.length_a   1.000
_cell.length_b   1.000
_cell.length_c   1.000
_cell.angle_alpha   90.00
_cell.angle_beta   90.00
_cell.angle_gamma   90.00
#
_symmetry.space_group_name_H-M   'P 1'
#
loop_
_entity.id
_entity.type
_entity.pdbx_description
1 polymer ?
#
loop_
_entity_poly.entity_id
_entity_poly.type
_entity_poly.pdbx_seq_one_letter_code
_entity_poly.pdbx_strand_id
1 'polypeptide(L)'
;MSIKRTVLFTCLCFATIIVGCRKEAFDAYYGRPKGLASPIYQQLDSMGDFTYFLSCIEKAGYRNTLGSASSWTVFAPTDRAFQQFMSENNISDSSNIDKKLAEKIVRTAMVYDGERLEKLNDYFSARGWVAGQAFRRRTVYYDFVEDEILSNGNTRKIVSTNRMANIPYVESDNNNKHLSYFFNSYMSARSLTAGDYNAFFPNSTYSGLNVMGATIDVNRSNILAENGYIHVVDKVLLPEKSIDQYLRGNDKYSEFKGMLDLFATYTYNPTLTRRNEVLTGKRDSVFVKGYDNSIMLALNN
;
A
#
# COMPACT_ATOMS: atom_id res chain seq x y z
N MET A 1 22.63 12.13 67.77
CA MET A 1 21.54 11.43 67.11
C MET A 1 22.03 10.06 66.73
N SER A 2 21.44 9.00 67.26
CA SER A 2 22.05 7.64 67.21
C SER A 2 22.03 7.05 65.81
N ILE A 3 23.15 6.51 65.33
CA ILE A 3 23.38 5.80 64.07
C ILE A 3 22.24 4.81 63.77
N LYS A 4 21.70 4.17 64.78
CA LYS A 4 20.54 3.25 64.67
C LYS A 4 19.27 3.91 64.14
N ARG A 5 19.02 5.18 64.47
CA ARG A 5 17.84 5.94 63.95
C ARG A 5 18.04 6.33 62.48
N THR A 6 19.25 6.69 62.08
CA THR A 6 19.54 7.06 60.70
C THR A 6 19.42 5.85 59.77
N VAL A 7 19.95 4.68 60.18
CA VAL A 7 19.83 3.43 59.44
C VAL A 7 18.37 2.99 59.30
N LEU A 8 17.57 3.12 60.36
CA LEU A 8 16.13 2.77 60.31
C LEU A 8 15.36 3.68 59.38
N PHE A 9 15.68 5.00 59.34
CA PHE A 9 15.04 5.96 58.45
C PHE A 9 15.43 5.70 56.99
N THR A 10 16.68 5.36 56.73
CA THR A 10 17.15 5.02 55.36
C THR A 10 16.51 3.73 54.86
N CYS A 11 16.41 2.70 55.70
CA CYS A 11 15.70 1.47 55.34
C CYS A 11 14.19 1.69 55.09
N LEU A 12 13.53 2.57 55.84
CA LEU A 12 12.12 2.89 55.68
C LEU A 12 11.90 3.63 54.35
N CYS A 13 12.78 4.58 53.99
CA CYS A 13 12.72 5.30 52.70
C CYS A 13 12.99 4.34 51.52
N PHE A 14 13.90 3.37 51.67
CA PHE A 14 14.13 2.37 50.61
C PHE A 14 12.94 1.42 50.43
N ALA A 15 12.28 1.04 51.52
CA ALA A 15 11.08 0.19 51.47
C ALA A 15 9.86 0.89 50.79
N THR A 16 9.73 2.20 50.93
CA THR A 16 8.65 2.96 50.26
C THR A 16 8.88 3.12 48.76
N ILE A 17 10.12 3.14 48.28
CA ILE A 17 10.46 3.21 46.86
C ILE A 17 10.12 1.90 46.14
N ILE A 18 10.27 0.75 46.79
CA ILE A 18 10.00 -0.58 46.20
C ILE A 18 8.49 -0.84 46.09
N VAL A 19 7.63 -0.21 46.91
CA VAL A 19 6.15 -0.38 46.84
C VAL A 19 5.53 0.51 45.79
N GLY A 20 6.25 1.52 45.26
CA GLY A 20 5.71 2.53 44.33
C GLY A 20 5.47 2.07 42.90
N CYS A 21 6.05 0.95 42.45
CA CYS A 21 5.84 0.42 41.10
C CYS A 21 5.05 -0.88 41.14
N ARG A 22 3.76 -0.81 41.44
CA ARG A 22 2.86 -1.93 41.18
C ARG A 22 2.57 -1.97 39.67
N LYS A 23 3.33 -2.77 38.94
CA LYS A 23 3.10 -3.07 37.53
C LYS A 23 1.64 -3.45 37.27
N GLU A 24 1.01 -4.18 38.19
CA GLU A 24 -0.39 -4.58 38.12
C GLU A 24 -1.37 -3.38 38.15
N ALA A 25 -1.11 -2.35 38.98
CA ALA A 25 -1.96 -1.16 39.03
C ALA A 25 -1.75 -0.27 37.80
N PHE A 26 -0.53 -0.22 37.28
CA PHE A 26 -0.22 0.47 36.04
C PHE A 26 -0.86 -0.25 34.84
N ASP A 27 -0.73 -1.56 34.76
CA ASP A 27 -1.31 -2.41 33.74
C ASP A 27 -2.85 -2.42 33.81
N ALA A 28 -3.45 -2.28 35.01
CA ALA A 28 -4.89 -2.16 35.18
C ALA A 28 -5.44 -0.80 34.69
N TYR A 29 -4.65 0.26 34.80
CA TYR A 29 -5.07 1.62 34.41
C TYR A 29 -4.68 1.97 32.96
N TYR A 30 -3.49 1.57 32.53
CA TYR A 30 -2.94 1.85 31.21
C TYR A 30 -2.89 0.63 30.30
N GLY A 31 -3.22 -0.53 30.82
CA GLY A 31 -3.25 -1.78 30.06
C GLY A 31 -4.36 -1.78 29.02
N ARG A 32 -4.23 -2.66 28.06
CA ARG A 32 -5.21 -2.81 26.99
C ARG A 32 -6.58 -3.22 27.56
N PRO A 33 -7.67 -2.52 27.20
CA PRO A 33 -9.02 -2.89 27.66
C PRO A 33 -9.35 -4.34 27.31
N LYS A 34 -9.95 -5.07 28.25
CA LYS A 34 -10.46 -6.42 28.02
C LYS A 34 -11.57 -6.36 26.96
N GLY A 35 -11.45 -7.15 25.89
CA GLY A 35 -12.42 -7.18 24.78
C GLY A 35 -12.10 -6.27 23.60
N LEU A 36 -11.01 -5.50 23.66
CA LEU A 36 -10.51 -4.81 22.48
C LEU A 36 -9.99 -5.84 21.48
N ALA A 37 -10.39 -5.73 20.21
CA ALA A 37 -9.90 -6.58 19.14
C ALA A 37 -8.37 -6.49 19.01
N SER A 38 -7.70 -7.57 18.66
CA SER A 38 -6.25 -7.54 18.42
C SER A 38 -5.90 -6.65 17.24
N PRO A 39 -4.69 -6.06 17.16
CA PRO A 39 -4.23 -5.38 15.97
C PRO A 39 -4.26 -6.31 14.74
N ILE A 40 -4.24 -5.71 13.54
CA ILE A 40 -4.38 -6.42 12.26
C ILE A 40 -3.42 -7.60 12.13
N TYR A 41 -2.13 -7.41 12.48
CA TYR A 41 -1.15 -8.49 12.39
C TYR A 41 -1.54 -9.71 13.23
N GLN A 42 -1.91 -9.50 14.49
CA GLN A 42 -2.31 -10.57 15.42
C GLN A 42 -3.66 -11.20 15.05
N GLN A 43 -4.57 -10.42 14.47
CA GLN A 43 -5.82 -10.96 13.93
C GLN A 43 -5.55 -11.92 12.77
N LEU A 44 -4.75 -11.52 11.79
CA LEU A 44 -4.35 -12.37 10.67
C LEU A 44 -3.65 -13.66 11.14
N ASP A 45 -2.74 -13.54 12.10
CA ASP A 45 -2.02 -14.69 12.68
C ASP A 45 -2.98 -15.67 13.35
N SER A 46 -3.95 -15.16 14.11
CA SER A 46 -4.95 -16.00 14.80
C SER A 46 -5.93 -16.71 13.88
N MET A 47 -6.14 -16.19 12.66
CA MET A 47 -7.07 -16.78 11.68
C MET A 47 -6.50 -17.98 10.92
N GLY A 48 -5.17 -18.12 10.85
CA GLY A 48 -4.49 -19.32 10.34
C GLY A 48 -4.56 -19.57 8.83
N ASP A 49 -5.03 -18.59 8.02
CA ASP A 49 -5.18 -18.70 6.55
C ASP A 49 -4.40 -17.60 5.80
N PHE A 50 -3.36 -17.04 6.45
CA PHE A 50 -2.59 -15.90 5.93
C PHE A 50 -1.08 -16.07 6.13
N THR A 51 -0.59 -17.30 6.16
CA THR A 51 0.82 -17.63 6.41
C THR A 51 1.76 -16.93 5.43
N TYR A 52 1.43 -16.94 4.15
CA TYR A 52 2.24 -16.28 3.12
C TYR A 52 2.16 -14.75 3.21
N PHE A 53 0.98 -14.22 3.51
CA PHE A 53 0.83 -12.77 3.68
C PHE A 53 1.57 -12.24 4.90
N LEU A 54 1.52 -12.96 6.03
CA LEU A 54 2.29 -12.66 7.22
C LEU A 54 3.80 -12.71 6.96
N SER A 55 4.26 -13.72 6.20
CA SER A 55 5.66 -13.78 5.76
C SER A 55 6.06 -12.56 4.91
N CYS A 56 5.18 -12.10 4.01
CA CYS A 56 5.41 -10.88 3.25
C CYS A 56 5.45 -9.63 4.15
N ILE A 57 4.56 -9.54 5.15
CA ILE A 57 4.54 -8.45 6.14
C ILE A 57 5.85 -8.38 6.91
N GLU A 58 6.39 -9.52 7.33
CA GLU A 58 7.69 -9.61 8.01
C GLU A 58 8.84 -9.17 7.08
N LYS A 59 8.93 -9.75 5.86
CA LYS A 59 9.95 -9.40 4.87
C LYS A 59 9.92 -7.93 4.48
N ALA A 60 8.74 -7.34 4.38
CA ALA A 60 8.53 -5.93 4.07
C ALA A 60 8.84 -5.00 5.26
N GLY A 61 8.98 -5.54 6.48
CA GLY A 61 9.23 -4.76 7.69
C GLY A 61 7.98 -4.05 8.24
N TYR A 62 6.77 -4.53 7.90
CA TYR A 62 5.50 -3.91 8.30
C TYR A 62 4.83 -4.52 9.53
N ARG A 63 5.50 -5.49 10.19
CA ARG A 63 4.97 -6.13 11.41
C ARG A 63 4.58 -5.12 12.47
N ASN A 64 5.47 -4.19 12.81
CA ASN A 64 5.19 -3.19 13.84
C ASN A 64 4.10 -2.20 13.40
N THR A 65 4.06 -1.84 12.12
CA THR A 65 3.03 -0.94 11.57
C THR A 65 1.64 -1.54 11.69
N LEU A 66 1.50 -2.83 11.40
CA LEU A 66 0.23 -3.55 11.47
C LEU A 66 -0.05 -4.17 12.86
N GLY A 67 0.96 -4.21 13.73
CA GLY A 67 0.87 -4.76 15.09
C GLY A 67 0.69 -3.71 16.19
N SER A 68 0.60 -2.42 15.87
CA SER A 68 0.46 -1.34 16.84
C SER A 68 -0.62 -0.34 16.44
N ALA A 69 -0.90 0.61 17.35
CA ALA A 69 -1.96 1.61 17.15
C ALA A 69 -1.75 2.43 15.88
N SER A 70 -2.79 2.48 15.04
CA SER A 70 -2.85 3.22 13.77
C SER A 70 -4.26 3.10 13.21
N SER A 71 -4.48 3.44 11.93
CA SER A 71 -5.78 3.26 11.27
C SER A 71 -5.56 2.81 9.82
N TRP A 72 -5.85 1.53 9.55
CA TRP A 72 -5.64 0.91 8.24
C TRP A 72 -6.86 0.13 7.76
N THR A 73 -7.07 0.13 6.46
CA THR A 73 -7.86 -0.89 5.80
C THR A 73 -6.91 -1.85 5.10
N VAL A 74 -6.99 -3.14 5.39
CA VAL A 74 -6.13 -4.16 4.79
C VAL A 74 -6.95 -5.15 3.98
N PHE A 75 -6.61 -5.28 2.70
CA PHE A 75 -7.15 -6.32 1.82
C PHE A 75 -6.22 -7.54 1.89
N ALA A 76 -6.58 -8.51 2.71
CA ALA A 76 -5.74 -9.64 3.04
C ALA A 76 -5.95 -10.81 2.06
N PRO A 77 -4.98 -11.16 1.20
CA PRO A 77 -5.06 -12.34 0.35
C PRO A 77 -4.82 -13.61 1.15
N THR A 78 -5.64 -14.63 0.92
CA THR A 78 -5.54 -15.94 1.57
C THR A 78 -4.30 -16.71 1.13
N ASP A 79 -3.96 -17.78 1.86
CA ASP A 79 -2.88 -18.69 1.44
C ASP A 79 -3.18 -19.33 0.08
N ARG A 80 -4.45 -19.62 -0.23
CA ARG A 80 -4.88 -20.08 -1.55
C ARG A 80 -4.63 -19.03 -2.64
N ALA A 81 -4.90 -17.75 -2.36
CA ALA A 81 -4.62 -16.66 -3.29
C ALA A 81 -3.12 -16.55 -3.59
N PHE A 82 -2.28 -16.75 -2.58
CA PHE A 82 -0.82 -16.79 -2.75
C PHE A 82 -0.34 -17.99 -3.55
N GLN A 83 -0.90 -19.18 -3.32
CA GLN A 83 -0.56 -20.37 -4.11
C GLN A 83 -0.86 -20.15 -5.60
N GLN A 84 -2.02 -19.59 -5.90
CA GLN A 84 -2.37 -19.23 -7.28
C GLN A 84 -1.40 -18.19 -7.85
N PHE A 85 -1.14 -17.12 -7.12
CA PHE A 85 -0.19 -16.07 -7.52
C PHE A 85 1.21 -16.61 -7.80
N MET A 86 1.73 -17.48 -6.94
CA MET A 86 3.05 -18.10 -7.13
C MET A 86 3.07 -18.97 -8.39
N SER A 87 2.02 -19.77 -8.62
CA SER A 87 1.88 -20.60 -9.82
C SER A 87 1.86 -19.74 -11.10
N GLU A 88 1.06 -18.69 -11.13
CA GLU A 88 0.93 -17.79 -12.29
C GLU A 88 2.22 -17.01 -12.60
N ASN A 89 3.08 -16.79 -11.60
CA ASN A 89 4.32 -16.04 -11.74
C ASN A 89 5.59 -16.91 -11.74
N ASN A 90 5.44 -18.25 -11.85
CA ASN A 90 6.54 -19.22 -11.81
C ASN A 90 7.43 -19.08 -10.55
N ILE A 91 6.84 -18.75 -9.43
CA ILE A 91 7.49 -18.69 -8.12
C ILE A 91 7.33 -20.07 -7.48
N SER A 92 8.42 -20.82 -7.38
CA SER A 92 8.38 -22.21 -6.90
C SER A 92 8.12 -22.34 -5.40
N ASP A 93 8.50 -21.32 -4.62
CA ASP A 93 8.36 -21.31 -3.17
C ASP A 93 8.24 -19.86 -2.64
N SER A 94 7.55 -19.70 -1.51
CA SER A 94 7.36 -18.38 -0.88
C SER A 94 8.66 -17.73 -0.41
N SER A 95 9.73 -18.50 -0.17
CA SER A 95 11.06 -17.96 0.12
C SER A 95 11.63 -17.13 -1.04
N ASN A 96 11.21 -17.44 -2.28
CA ASN A 96 11.61 -16.74 -3.50
C ASN A 96 10.86 -15.41 -3.71
N ILE A 97 9.87 -15.10 -2.88
CA ILE A 97 9.31 -13.76 -2.79
C ILE A 97 10.35 -12.88 -2.10
N ASP A 98 11.04 -12.07 -2.87
CA ASP A 98 12.05 -11.16 -2.35
C ASP A 98 11.43 -10.00 -1.56
N LYS A 99 12.26 -9.23 -0.88
CA LYS A 99 11.82 -8.08 -0.08
C LYS A 99 11.06 -7.05 -0.93
N LYS A 100 11.51 -6.78 -2.15
CA LYS A 100 10.91 -5.77 -3.04
C LYS A 100 9.50 -6.19 -3.48
N LEU A 101 9.31 -7.45 -3.81
CA LEU A 101 7.99 -8.00 -4.15
C LEU A 101 7.08 -8.05 -2.92
N ALA A 102 7.60 -8.46 -1.76
CA ALA A 102 6.86 -8.44 -0.50
C ALA A 102 6.38 -7.02 -0.14
N GLU A 103 7.25 -6.00 -0.28
CA GLU A 103 6.88 -4.59 -0.09
C GLU A 103 5.77 -4.15 -1.06
N LYS A 104 5.84 -4.54 -2.32
CA LYS A 104 4.77 -4.26 -3.30
C LYS A 104 3.44 -4.85 -2.86
N ILE A 105 3.42 -6.13 -2.52
CA ILE A 105 2.20 -6.84 -2.09
C ILE A 105 1.60 -6.17 -0.85
N VAL A 106 2.38 -6.04 0.22
CA VAL A 106 1.88 -5.52 1.50
C VAL A 106 1.40 -4.08 1.38
N ARG A 107 2.21 -3.21 0.78
CA ARG A 107 1.87 -1.79 0.68
C ARG A 107 0.72 -1.51 -0.28
N THR A 108 0.52 -2.36 -1.30
CA THR A 108 -0.66 -2.27 -2.18
C THR A 108 -1.92 -2.73 -1.46
N ALA A 109 -1.82 -3.76 -0.62
CA ALA A 109 -2.94 -4.27 0.16
C ALA A 109 -3.38 -3.32 1.29
N MET A 110 -2.58 -2.30 1.63
CA MET A 110 -2.85 -1.34 2.70
C MET A 110 -3.40 -0.03 2.14
N VAL A 111 -4.55 0.39 2.65
CA VAL A 111 -5.19 1.69 2.37
C VAL A 111 -5.19 2.52 3.65
N TYR A 112 -5.01 3.82 3.51
CA TYR A 112 -5.10 4.76 4.63
C TYR A 112 -6.52 4.81 5.16
N ASP A 113 -6.64 5.01 6.46
CA ASP A 113 -7.85 5.00 7.25
C ASP A 113 -8.51 3.61 7.38
N GLY A 114 -9.11 3.35 8.55
CA GLY A 114 -9.83 2.12 8.85
C GLY A 114 -11.27 2.20 8.38
N GLU A 115 -11.56 1.68 7.18
CA GLU A 115 -12.87 1.77 6.56
C GLU A 115 -13.59 0.43 6.57
N ARG A 116 -14.86 0.47 6.91
CA ARG A 116 -15.77 -0.65 6.70
C ARG A 116 -16.11 -0.79 5.21
N LEU A 117 -16.49 -2.00 4.81
CA LEU A 117 -16.83 -2.31 3.40
C LEU A 117 -17.87 -1.33 2.81
N GLU A 118 -18.88 -0.95 3.62
CA GLU A 118 -19.96 -0.05 3.22
C GLU A 118 -19.49 1.40 3.04
N LYS A 119 -18.29 1.73 3.52
CA LYS A 119 -17.71 3.08 3.47
C LYS A 119 -16.58 3.22 2.44
N LEU A 120 -16.09 2.11 1.90
CA LEU A 120 -14.96 2.12 0.97
C LEU A 120 -15.24 2.96 -0.28
N ASN A 121 -16.48 2.96 -0.78
CA ASN A 121 -16.89 3.73 -1.95
C ASN A 121 -17.54 5.08 -1.62
N ASP A 122 -17.50 5.51 -0.38
CA ASP A 122 -17.94 6.86 -0.01
C ASP A 122 -16.83 7.88 -0.32
N TYR A 123 -17.22 9.03 -0.85
CA TYR A 123 -16.32 10.13 -1.14
C TYR A 123 -16.48 11.25 -0.12
N PHE A 124 -15.38 11.71 0.46
CA PHE A 124 -15.39 12.88 1.33
C PHE A 124 -15.21 14.15 0.51
N SER A 125 -16.24 14.95 0.44
CA SER A 125 -16.25 16.25 -0.24
C SER A 125 -16.16 17.42 0.76
N ALA A 126 -15.97 18.63 0.25
CA ALA A 126 -16.04 19.84 1.08
C ALA A 126 -17.41 20.03 1.79
N ARG A 127 -18.45 19.31 1.36
CA ARG A 127 -19.80 19.33 1.93
C ARG A 127 -20.11 18.11 2.82
N GLY A 128 -19.11 17.27 3.08
CA GLY A 128 -19.22 16.03 3.84
C GLY A 128 -19.19 14.78 2.97
N TRP A 129 -19.60 13.65 3.52
CA TRP A 129 -19.59 12.35 2.87
C TRP A 129 -20.70 12.24 1.80
N VAL A 130 -20.30 11.73 0.63
CA VAL A 130 -21.20 11.42 -0.48
C VAL A 130 -21.10 9.91 -0.73
N ALA A 131 -22.19 9.20 -0.53
CA ALA A 131 -22.24 7.75 -0.63
C ALA A 131 -22.06 7.26 -2.08
N GLY A 132 -21.31 6.17 -2.25
CA GLY A 132 -21.19 5.45 -3.51
C GLY A 132 -20.48 6.19 -4.65
N GLN A 133 -19.75 7.26 -4.37
CA GLN A 133 -19.09 8.07 -5.39
C GLN A 133 -17.58 7.80 -5.54
N ALA A 134 -16.94 7.22 -4.53
CA ALA A 134 -15.54 6.85 -4.62
C ALA A 134 -15.38 5.55 -5.42
N PHE A 135 -14.50 5.56 -6.40
CA PHE A 135 -14.17 4.37 -7.19
C PHE A 135 -12.74 3.89 -6.96
N ARG A 136 -11.98 4.57 -6.11
CA ARG A 136 -10.60 4.21 -5.76
C ARG A 136 -10.19 4.80 -4.44
N ARG A 137 -9.26 4.13 -3.77
CA ARG A 137 -8.57 4.62 -2.57
C ARG A 137 -7.07 4.57 -2.74
N ARG A 138 -6.40 5.51 -2.11
CA ARG A 138 -4.94 5.61 -2.09
C ARG A 138 -4.35 4.52 -1.22
N THR A 139 -3.44 3.73 -1.77
CA THR A 139 -2.68 2.73 -1.03
C THR A 139 -1.43 3.33 -0.36
N VAL A 140 -0.78 2.56 0.48
CA VAL A 140 0.54 2.89 1.04
C VAL A 140 1.65 2.75 0.00
N TYR A 141 1.40 2.00 -1.09
CA TYR A 141 2.40 1.79 -2.14
C TYR A 141 2.56 3.03 -3.04
N TYR A 142 3.80 3.38 -3.30
CA TYR A 142 4.16 4.41 -4.30
C TYR A 142 5.42 4.01 -5.06
N ASP A 143 5.45 4.31 -6.34
CA ASP A 143 6.65 4.28 -7.16
C ASP A 143 7.27 5.69 -7.15
N PHE A 144 8.44 5.80 -6.52
CA PHE A 144 9.11 7.09 -6.45
C PHE A 144 10.12 7.28 -7.58
N VAL A 145 11.01 6.32 -7.75
CA VAL A 145 12.04 6.32 -8.78
C VAL A 145 12.07 4.97 -9.46
N GLU A 146 12.11 4.99 -10.78
CA GLU A 146 12.18 3.82 -11.62
C GLU A 146 13.51 3.75 -12.36
N ASP A 147 13.91 2.55 -12.71
CA ASP A 147 15.02 2.29 -13.60
C ASP A 147 14.54 2.21 -15.06
N GLU A 148 15.03 3.11 -15.90
CA GLU A 148 14.85 3.05 -17.33
C GLU A 148 16.14 2.55 -17.98
N ILE A 149 16.05 1.46 -18.74
CA ILE A 149 17.18 0.92 -19.50
C ILE A 149 17.26 1.67 -20.84
N LEU A 150 18.37 2.32 -21.09
CA LEU A 150 18.62 3.06 -22.31
C LEU A 150 19.09 2.13 -23.43
N SER A 151 19.00 2.58 -24.68
CA SER A 151 19.43 1.82 -25.87
C SER A 151 20.90 1.37 -25.84
N ASN A 152 21.75 2.10 -25.12
CA ASN A 152 23.16 1.74 -24.90
C ASN A 152 23.38 0.77 -23.72
N GLY A 153 22.32 0.24 -23.12
CA GLY A 153 22.38 -0.68 -21.96
C GLY A 153 22.57 0.01 -20.60
N ASN A 154 22.80 1.31 -20.56
CA ASN A 154 22.92 2.04 -19.30
C ASN A 154 21.56 2.23 -18.64
N THR A 155 21.55 2.38 -17.31
CA THR A 155 20.36 2.64 -16.54
C THR A 155 20.28 4.12 -16.17
N ARG A 156 19.10 4.71 -16.35
CA ARG A 156 18.76 6.06 -15.89
C ARG A 156 17.69 5.96 -14.80
N LYS A 157 17.86 6.71 -13.72
CA LYS A 157 16.82 6.87 -12.70
C LYS A 157 15.83 7.92 -13.15
N ILE A 158 14.56 7.56 -13.27
CA ILE A 158 13.50 8.45 -13.72
C ILE A 158 12.36 8.51 -12.73
N VAL A 159 11.65 9.64 -12.75
CA VAL A 159 10.31 9.81 -12.19
C VAL A 159 9.39 10.22 -13.32
N SER A 160 8.30 9.49 -13.52
CA SER A 160 7.29 9.85 -14.51
C SER A 160 6.40 10.98 -14.00
N THR A 161 5.92 11.82 -14.91
CA THR A 161 4.86 12.76 -14.59
C THR A 161 3.52 12.01 -14.56
N ASN A 162 2.83 12.06 -13.43
CA ASN A 162 1.53 11.39 -13.30
C ASN A 162 0.35 12.21 -13.80
N ARG A 163 0.54 13.48 -14.03
CA ARG A 163 -0.52 14.42 -14.37
C ARG A 163 0.05 15.44 -15.32
N MET A 164 -0.75 16.30 -15.86
CA MET A 164 -0.42 17.36 -16.80
C MET A 164 1.07 17.67 -16.97
N ALA A 165 1.48 17.94 -18.18
CA ALA A 165 2.86 18.28 -18.50
C ALA A 165 3.51 19.18 -17.43
N ASN A 166 4.74 18.82 -17.04
CA ASN A 166 5.58 19.56 -16.09
C ASN A 166 5.21 19.46 -14.61
N ILE A 167 4.24 18.67 -14.20
CA ILE A 167 4.07 18.34 -12.78
C ILE A 167 4.63 16.92 -12.54
N PRO A 168 5.90 16.80 -12.15
CA PRO A 168 6.56 15.49 -12.01
C PRO A 168 6.04 14.73 -10.80
N TYR A 169 5.50 15.43 -9.81
CA TYR A 169 5.21 14.88 -8.51
C TYR A 169 4.29 15.80 -7.72
N VAL A 170 3.24 15.24 -7.14
CA VAL A 170 2.40 15.95 -6.18
C VAL A 170 2.86 15.55 -4.78
N GLU A 171 3.48 16.47 -4.07
CA GLU A 171 4.10 16.21 -2.76
C GLU A 171 3.11 15.65 -1.74
N SER A 172 1.89 16.16 -1.74
CA SER A 172 0.80 15.69 -0.86
C SER A 172 0.26 14.30 -1.21
N ASP A 173 0.54 13.81 -2.40
CA ASP A 173 0.05 12.54 -2.94
C ASP A 173 1.14 11.47 -2.96
N ASN A 174 2.42 11.85 -2.85
CA ASN A 174 3.61 10.97 -2.88
C ASN A 174 3.63 9.95 -4.04
N ASN A 175 2.88 10.18 -5.13
CA ASN A 175 2.69 9.22 -6.22
C ASN A 175 2.13 7.86 -5.77
N ASN A 176 1.36 7.84 -4.69
CA ASN A 176 0.73 6.61 -4.23
C ASN A 176 -0.13 6.01 -5.34
N LYS A 177 -0.01 4.70 -5.51
CA LYS A 177 -0.92 3.93 -6.36
C LYS A 177 -2.28 3.80 -5.67
N HIS A 178 -3.31 3.56 -6.44
CA HIS A 178 -4.68 3.45 -5.94
C HIS A 178 -5.21 2.04 -6.19
N LEU A 179 -6.07 1.56 -5.28
CA LEU A 179 -6.94 0.42 -5.53
C LEU A 179 -8.26 0.93 -6.11
N SER A 180 -8.66 0.40 -7.24
CA SER A 180 -9.95 0.69 -7.88
C SER A 180 -11.01 -0.29 -7.39
N TYR A 181 -12.22 0.23 -7.09
CA TYR A 181 -13.35 -0.54 -6.61
C TYR A 181 -14.40 -0.70 -7.70
N PHE A 182 -14.94 -1.89 -7.81
CA PHE A 182 -16.00 -2.24 -8.74
C PHE A 182 -17.18 -2.80 -7.95
N PHE A 183 -17.82 -1.90 -7.18
CA PHE A 183 -18.98 -2.23 -6.36
C PHE A 183 -20.27 -1.98 -7.11
N ASN A 184 -21.29 -2.80 -6.87
CA ASN A 184 -22.59 -2.67 -7.52
C ASN A 184 -23.15 -1.25 -7.46
N SER A 185 -23.05 -0.58 -6.31
CA SER A 185 -23.52 0.78 -6.13
C SER A 185 -22.86 1.78 -7.07
N TYR A 186 -21.54 1.71 -7.23
CA TYR A 186 -20.79 2.56 -8.15
C TYR A 186 -21.10 2.21 -9.61
N MET A 187 -21.04 0.92 -9.96
CA MET A 187 -21.26 0.43 -11.32
C MET A 187 -22.66 0.82 -11.81
N SER A 188 -23.69 0.57 -11.00
CA SER A 188 -25.08 0.94 -11.33
C SER A 188 -25.27 2.45 -11.48
N ALA A 189 -24.68 3.25 -10.58
CA ALA A 189 -24.77 4.71 -10.66
C ALA A 189 -24.11 5.31 -11.90
N ARG A 190 -23.23 4.55 -12.58
CA ARG A 190 -22.52 4.95 -13.81
C ARG A 190 -22.98 4.20 -15.04
N SER A 191 -24.05 3.40 -14.92
CA SER A 191 -24.57 2.54 -16.01
C SER A 191 -23.50 1.58 -16.55
N LEU A 192 -22.57 1.14 -15.69
CA LEU A 192 -21.55 0.16 -16.01
C LEU A 192 -22.06 -1.24 -15.71
N THR A 193 -21.56 -2.22 -16.45
CA THR A 193 -21.97 -3.62 -16.41
C THR A 193 -20.81 -4.55 -16.01
N ALA A 194 -21.13 -5.82 -15.77
CA ALA A 194 -20.10 -6.84 -15.62
C ALA A 194 -19.18 -6.96 -16.84
N GLY A 195 -19.67 -6.66 -18.04
CA GLY A 195 -18.88 -6.64 -19.27
C GLY A 195 -17.79 -5.57 -19.23
N ASP A 196 -18.09 -4.40 -18.68
CA ASP A 196 -17.10 -3.33 -18.53
C ASP A 196 -16.00 -3.73 -17.53
N TYR A 197 -16.36 -4.37 -16.40
CA TYR A 197 -15.38 -4.92 -15.47
C TYR A 197 -14.49 -5.98 -16.14
N ASN A 198 -15.10 -6.93 -16.85
CA ASN A 198 -14.37 -8.02 -17.51
C ASN A 198 -13.44 -7.53 -18.63
N ALA A 199 -13.70 -6.36 -19.22
CA ALA A 199 -12.80 -5.74 -20.17
C ALA A 199 -11.47 -5.31 -19.51
N PHE A 200 -11.51 -4.86 -18.25
CA PHE A 200 -10.31 -4.52 -17.48
C PHE A 200 -9.64 -5.76 -16.85
N PHE A 201 -10.44 -6.72 -16.38
CA PHE A 201 -9.97 -7.91 -15.67
C PHE A 201 -10.52 -9.19 -16.31
N PRO A 202 -10.03 -9.59 -17.50
CA PRO A 202 -10.59 -10.72 -18.26
C PRO A 202 -10.44 -12.07 -17.53
N ASN A 203 -9.49 -12.17 -16.61
CA ASN A 203 -9.23 -13.38 -15.80
C ASN A 203 -9.88 -13.31 -14.41
N SER A 204 -10.93 -12.49 -14.26
CA SER A 204 -11.63 -12.31 -12.99
C SER A 204 -13.13 -12.29 -13.22
N THR A 205 -13.89 -12.77 -12.24
CA THR A 205 -15.36 -12.76 -12.29
C THR A 205 -15.89 -11.54 -11.53
N TYR A 206 -16.81 -10.81 -12.16
CA TYR A 206 -17.52 -9.74 -11.47
C TYR A 206 -18.47 -10.30 -10.42
N SER A 207 -18.30 -9.91 -9.17
CA SER A 207 -19.13 -10.33 -8.03
C SER A 207 -20.00 -9.20 -7.47
N GLY A 208 -19.77 -7.97 -7.90
CA GLY A 208 -20.39 -6.77 -7.32
C GLY A 208 -19.65 -6.20 -6.11
N LEU A 209 -18.62 -6.90 -5.65
CA LEU A 209 -17.72 -6.48 -4.56
C LEU A 209 -16.27 -6.81 -4.94
N ASN A 210 -15.78 -6.17 -6.00
CA ASN A 210 -14.43 -6.40 -6.48
C ASN A 210 -13.52 -5.20 -6.14
N VAL A 211 -12.29 -5.50 -5.78
CA VAL A 211 -11.19 -4.56 -5.66
C VAL A 211 -10.12 -4.95 -6.66
N MET A 212 -9.85 -4.08 -7.64
CA MET A 212 -9.07 -4.44 -8.81
C MET A 212 -9.59 -5.76 -9.44
N GLY A 213 -8.73 -6.72 -9.71
CA GLY A 213 -9.10 -8.05 -10.22
C GLY A 213 -9.46 -9.09 -9.14
N ALA A 214 -9.52 -8.71 -7.87
CA ALA A 214 -9.85 -9.61 -6.76
C ALA A 214 -11.32 -9.47 -6.32
N THR A 215 -11.89 -10.56 -5.83
CA THR A 215 -13.19 -10.59 -5.16
C THR A 215 -13.01 -10.43 -3.66
N ILE A 216 -13.81 -9.57 -3.02
CA ILE A 216 -13.87 -9.46 -1.57
C ILE A 216 -14.82 -10.55 -1.04
N ASP A 217 -14.34 -11.34 -0.08
CA ASP A 217 -15.16 -12.32 0.63
C ASP A 217 -16.07 -11.59 1.63
N VAL A 218 -17.35 -11.50 1.32
CA VAL A 218 -18.35 -10.79 2.14
C VAL A 218 -18.47 -11.36 3.56
N ASN A 219 -18.28 -12.68 3.71
CA ASN A 219 -18.37 -13.37 5.00
C ASN A 219 -17.11 -13.16 5.87
N ARG A 220 -16.00 -12.80 5.25
CA ARG A 220 -14.73 -12.48 5.90
C ARG A 220 -14.29 -11.04 5.59
N SER A 221 -15.23 -10.12 5.61
CA SER A 221 -15.02 -8.68 5.52
C SER A 221 -15.46 -7.97 6.80
N ASN A 222 -15.14 -6.69 6.94
CA ASN A 222 -15.43 -5.92 8.15
C ASN A 222 -14.85 -6.54 9.44
N ILE A 223 -13.78 -7.32 9.33
CA ILE A 223 -13.12 -7.89 10.51
C ILE A 223 -12.47 -6.74 11.27
N LEU A 224 -13.03 -6.45 12.45
CA LEU A 224 -12.56 -5.36 13.29
C LEU A 224 -11.21 -5.73 13.92
N ALA A 225 -10.25 -4.85 13.78
CA ALA A 225 -8.99 -4.87 14.50
C ALA A 225 -8.82 -3.58 15.33
N GLU A 226 -7.94 -3.59 16.33
CA GLU A 226 -7.65 -2.40 17.13
C GLU A 226 -7.23 -1.20 16.28
N ASN A 227 -6.54 -1.46 15.18
CA ASN A 227 -5.94 -0.47 14.30
C ASN A 227 -6.54 -0.46 12.90
N GLY A 228 -7.80 -0.86 12.74
CA GLY A 228 -8.53 -0.74 11.48
C GLY A 228 -9.43 -1.91 11.14
N TYR A 229 -9.54 -2.19 9.84
CA TYR A 229 -10.39 -3.27 9.32
C TYR A 229 -9.62 -4.16 8.35
N ILE A 230 -9.99 -5.45 8.34
CA ILE A 230 -9.50 -6.44 7.39
C ILE A 230 -10.65 -6.87 6.48
N HIS A 231 -10.39 -6.92 5.18
CA HIS A 231 -11.25 -7.50 4.16
C HIS A 231 -10.47 -8.60 3.44
N VAL A 232 -10.96 -9.82 3.49
CA VAL A 232 -10.30 -10.95 2.86
C VAL A 232 -10.57 -10.94 1.35
N VAL A 233 -9.53 -11.20 0.57
CA VAL A 233 -9.59 -11.22 -0.90
C VAL A 233 -9.05 -12.53 -1.46
N ASP A 234 -9.55 -12.91 -2.65
CA ASP A 234 -9.21 -14.16 -3.34
C ASP A 234 -7.97 -14.08 -4.24
N LYS A 235 -7.34 -12.89 -4.36
CA LYS A 235 -6.13 -12.70 -5.15
C LYS A 235 -5.12 -11.79 -4.46
N VAL A 236 -3.84 -12.00 -4.74
CA VAL A 236 -2.76 -11.08 -4.36
C VAL A 236 -2.88 -9.80 -5.18
N LEU A 237 -2.92 -8.65 -4.49
CA LEU A 237 -3.03 -7.34 -5.13
C LEU A 237 -1.61 -6.80 -5.43
N LEU A 238 -1.42 -6.37 -6.67
CA LEU A 238 -0.21 -5.66 -7.10
C LEU A 238 -0.58 -4.31 -7.68
N PRO A 239 0.33 -3.30 -7.59
CA PRO A 239 0.04 -1.99 -8.14
C PRO A 239 -0.07 -2.06 -9.66
N GLU A 240 -1.08 -1.38 -10.21
CA GLU A 240 -1.25 -1.26 -11.66
C GLU A 240 -0.07 -0.49 -12.28
N LYS A 241 0.37 -0.97 -13.44
CA LYS A 241 1.42 -0.30 -14.21
C LYS A 241 0.89 1.02 -14.79
N SER A 242 1.73 2.05 -14.84
CA SER A 242 1.45 3.22 -15.67
C SER A 242 1.48 2.85 -17.15
N ILE A 243 0.90 3.70 -18.02
CA ILE A 243 0.96 3.49 -19.47
C ILE A 243 2.41 3.37 -19.94
N ASP A 244 3.32 4.21 -19.45
CA ASP A 244 4.74 4.14 -19.79
C ASP A 244 5.38 2.81 -19.37
N GLN A 245 5.09 2.35 -18.14
CA GLN A 245 5.56 1.06 -17.64
C GLN A 245 5.00 -0.12 -18.45
N TYR A 246 3.72 -0.04 -18.82
CA TYR A 246 3.06 -1.07 -19.61
C TYR A 246 3.66 -1.18 -21.02
N LEU A 247 3.80 -0.05 -21.71
CA LEU A 247 4.37 -0.01 -23.07
C LEU A 247 5.84 -0.46 -23.07
N ARG A 248 6.62 -0.05 -22.08
CA ARG A 248 8.04 -0.41 -21.93
C ARG A 248 8.25 -1.89 -21.65
N GLY A 249 7.33 -2.51 -20.93
CA GLY A 249 7.41 -3.93 -20.55
C GLY A 249 6.65 -4.88 -21.48
N ASN A 250 6.25 -4.45 -22.70
CA ASN A 250 5.49 -5.28 -23.62
C ASN A 250 5.99 -5.11 -25.06
N ASP A 251 6.66 -6.14 -25.55
CA ASP A 251 7.32 -6.15 -26.87
C ASP A 251 6.37 -5.85 -28.04
N LYS A 252 5.08 -6.16 -27.90
CA LYS A 252 4.06 -5.83 -28.91
C LYS A 252 3.96 -4.34 -29.21
N TYR A 253 4.36 -3.50 -28.29
CA TYR A 253 4.29 -2.05 -28.40
C TYR A 253 5.66 -1.39 -28.52
N SER A 254 6.73 -2.17 -28.73
CA SER A 254 8.10 -1.67 -28.76
C SER A 254 8.34 -0.58 -29.81
N GLU A 255 7.80 -0.73 -31.01
CA GLU A 255 7.89 0.29 -32.09
C GLU A 255 7.14 1.57 -31.72
N PHE A 256 5.90 1.42 -31.22
CA PHE A 256 5.10 2.58 -30.76
C PHE A 256 5.80 3.28 -29.59
N LYS A 257 6.33 2.50 -28.64
CA LYS A 257 7.10 3.05 -27.52
C LYS A 257 8.35 3.76 -28.00
N GLY A 258 9.06 3.19 -28.97
CA GLY A 258 10.23 3.80 -29.60
C GLY A 258 9.90 5.14 -30.26
N MET A 259 8.77 5.24 -30.98
CA MET A 259 8.30 6.52 -31.54
C MET A 259 7.98 7.54 -30.44
N LEU A 260 7.31 7.15 -29.37
CA LEU A 260 7.03 8.06 -28.24
C LEU A 260 8.34 8.53 -27.60
N ASP A 261 9.32 7.68 -27.44
CA ASP A 261 10.59 8.01 -26.81
C ASP A 261 11.45 9.01 -27.60
N LEU A 262 11.20 9.17 -28.92
CA LEU A 262 11.82 10.24 -29.72
C LEU A 262 11.44 11.64 -29.21
N PHE A 263 10.31 11.75 -28.55
CA PHE A 263 9.77 12.99 -27.99
C PHE A 263 9.92 13.07 -26.47
N ALA A 264 10.57 12.06 -25.86
CA ALA A 264 10.82 12.05 -24.43
C ALA A 264 11.83 13.15 -24.05
N THR A 265 11.50 13.86 -23.00
CA THR A 265 12.38 14.85 -22.38
C THR A 265 12.79 14.40 -21.01
N TYR A 266 14.03 14.72 -20.61
CA TYR A 266 14.59 14.31 -19.33
C TYR A 266 15.18 15.55 -18.65
N THR A 267 14.51 16.01 -17.60
CA THR A 267 14.96 17.16 -16.84
C THR A 267 15.55 16.71 -15.51
N TYR A 268 16.83 16.99 -15.28
CA TYR A 268 17.46 16.71 -14.00
C TYR A 268 16.74 17.43 -12.86
N ASN A 269 16.46 16.71 -11.77
CA ASN A 269 15.81 17.28 -10.60
C ASN A 269 16.67 17.06 -9.34
N PRO A 270 17.28 18.12 -8.80
CA PRO A 270 18.17 18.02 -7.63
C PRO A 270 17.43 17.63 -6.35
N THR A 271 16.18 18.07 -6.19
CA THR A 271 15.37 17.74 -5.00
C THR A 271 15.04 16.25 -4.96
N LEU A 272 14.58 15.69 -6.09
CA LEU A 272 14.29 14.26 -6.21
C LEU A 272 15.55 13.42 -6.10
N THR A 273 16.68 13.88 -6.65
CA THR A 273 18.01 13.26 -6.50
C THR A 273 18.40 13.13 -5.03
N ARG A 274 18.30 14.23 -4.28
CA ARG A 274 18.64 14.23 -2.85
C ARG A 274 17.69 13.30 -2.05
N ARG A 275 16.40 13.32 -2.36
CA ARG A 275 15.43 12.44 -1.72
C ARG A 275 15.74 10.96 -1.99
N ASN A 276 16.09 10.63 -3.24
CA ASN A 276 16.51 9.27 -3.60
C ASN A 276 17.78 8.84 -2.85
N GLU A 277 18.76 9.74 -2.74
CA GLU A 277 19.99 9.51 -1.98
C GLU A 277 19.68 9.19 -0.50
N VAL A 278 18.80 9.97 0.14
CA VAL A 278 18.38 9.72 1.52
C VAL A 278 17.68 8.37 1.69
N LEU A 279 16.82 7.98 0.73
CA LEU A 279 16.06 6.72 0.82
C LEU A 279 16.88 5.48 0.48
N THR A 280 17.85 5.59 -0.41
CA THR A 280 18.60 4.43 -0.94
C THR A 280 20.04 4.34 -0.48
N GLY A 281 20.60 5.43 0.07
CA GLY A 281 22.03 5.57 0.35
C GLY A 281 22.90 5.70 -0.91
N LYS A 282 22.32 5.80 -2.11
CA LYS A 282 23.01 5.88 -3.39
C LYS A 282 22.85 7.27 -4.03
N ARG A 283 23.93 7.79 -4.57
CA ARG A 283 24.00 9.14 -5.15
C ARG A 283 23.70 9.10 -6.66
N ASP A 284 22.54 8.56 -7.03
CA ASP A 284 22.11 8.47 -8.43
C ASP A 284 21.32 9.74 -8.83
N SER A 285 21.69 10.34 -9.96
CA SER A 285 20.94 11.47 -10.52
C SER A 285 19.54 11.03 -10.96
N VAL A 286 18.52 11.75 -10.51
CA VAL A 286 17.12 11.48 -10.84
C VAL A 286 16.62 12.52 -11.84
N PHE A 287 16.00 12.04 -12.90
CA PHE A 287 15.44 12.86 -13.97
C PHE A 287 13.93 12.76 -14.00
N VAL A 288 13.27 13.87 -14.24
CA VAL A 288 11.85 13.88 -14.57
C VAL A 288 11.70 13.57 -16.05
N LYS A 289 11.03 12.44 -16.36
CA LYS A 289 10.67 12.09 -17.72
C LYS A 289 9.33 12.73 -18.08
N GLY A 290 9.31 13.49 -19.14
CA GLY A 290 8.14 14.06 -19.79
C GLY A 290 8.14 13.81 -21.28
N TYR A 291 7.16 14.31 -21.97
CA TYR A 291 7.08 14.29 -23.44
C TYR A 291 6.90 15.70 -23.95
N ASP A 292 7.49 16.01 -25.07
CA ASP A 292 7.36 17.31 -25.72
C ASP A 292 5.89 17.54 -26.16
N ASN A 293 5.33 18.66 -25.73
CA ASN A 293 3.95 19.04 -26.07
C ASN A 293 3.79 19.52 -27.52
N SER A 294 4.87 19.74 -28.24
CA SER A 294 4.84 20.18 -29.65
C SER A 294 4.14 19.18 -30.56
N ILE A 295 4.14 17.88 -30.19
CA ILE A 295 3.39 16.84 -30.91
C ILE A 295 1.89 17.06 -30.85
N MET A 296 1.35 17.47 -29.71
CA MET A 296 -0.08 17.70 -29.55
C MET A 296 -0.59 18.81 -30.43
N LEU A 297 0.24 19.82 -30.68
CA LEU A 297 -0.07 20.91 -31.64
C LEU A 297 -0.04 20.43 -33.10
N ALA A 298 0.86 19.51 -33.43
CA ALA A 298 0.95 18.96 -34.80
C ALA A 298 -0.20 17.99 -35.14
N LEU A 299 -0.77 17.31 -34.15
CA LEU A 299 -1.91 16.41 -34.35
C LEU A 299 -3.27 17.16 -34.41
N ASN A 300 -3.32 18.40 -33.92
CA ASN A 300 -4.52 19.22 -33.91
C ASN A 300 -4.60 20.23 -35.10
N ASN A 301 -3.61 20.25 -35.96
CA ASN A 301 -3.55 20.97 -37.21
C ASN A 301 -3.68 20.00 -38.39
#